data_459ce96c603713f8c4555343edec5514
#
_entry.id   459ce96c603713f8c4555343edec5514
#
_cell.length_a   1.000
_cell.length_b   1.000
_cell.length_c   1.000
_cell.angle_alpha   90.00
_cell.angle_beta   90.00
_cell.angle_gamma   90.00
#
_symmetry.space_group_name_H-M   'P 1'
#
loop_
_entity.id
_entity.type
_entity.pdbx_description
1 polymer ?
#
loop_
_entity_poly.entity_id
_entity_poly.type
_entity_poly.pdbx_seq_one_letter_code
_entity_poly.pdbx_strand_id
1 'polypeptide(L)'
;MEAIMGIKNIIVSAVLSCGVFVSSLFAQETQDSIYETYQFENGKLYVARDHNGILFGGIYANGYKGCEVGLDKSSLQCGKYQFTLEKSKIVGDNAKILDSFAIKSQKIVYRQTQASPSNISMLIVCSKNPKIQNLLELMYQKEFECTNAQQVFLKEAEESMQEYLKDIGDLNVEEYLKKFPLEEITEDKLYYFDENLLVFEKMSYLYTGGAHGNHGKWGVVLSKKEGIVELNEIIDLNNLELKQILWEKYQDIATKEKVKDYITFENFKVSDAILLSYDGIVFVYQPYEIMPYVYGNIEIKLPLEVVEKFGNFKDSPLKYLFLRQN
;
A
#
# COMPACT_ATOMS: atom_id res chain seq x y z
N MET A 1 13.75 13.88 3.76
CA MET A 1 14.02 12.51 3.30
C MET A 1 14.75 11.66 4.34
N GLU A 2 15.64 12.20 5.17
CA GLU A 2 16.29 11.46 6.27
C GLU A 2 15.38 11.11 7.46
N ALA A 3 14.28 11.80 7.66
CA ALA A 3 13.40 11.58 8.82
C ALA A 3 12.48 10.34 8.73
N ILE A 4 12.27 9.80 7.54
CA ILE A 4 11.43 8.59 7.34
C ILE A 4 12.28 7.31 7.30
N MET A 5 13.56 7.41 6.92
CA MET A 5 14.52 6.28 6.95
C MET A 5 15.15 6.03 8.33
N GLY A 6 15.08 6.98 9.26
CA GLY A 6 15.72 6.91 10.59
C GLY A 6 15.04 5.96 11.58
N ILE A 7 13.84 5.46 11.30
CA ILE A 7 13.09 4.56 12.21
C ILE A 7 13.57 3.09 12.13
N LYS A 8 14.45 2.75 11.18
CA LYS A 8 14.84 1.35 10.90
C LYS A 8 16.06 0.82 11.65
N ASN A 9 16.81 1.61 12.41
CA ASN A 9 18.06 1.14 13.04
C ASN A 9 18.34 1.78 14.40
N ILE A 10 17.61 1.43 15.46
CA ILE A 10 18.15 1.60 16.83
C ILE A 10 17.82 0.35 17.65
N ILE A 11 18.89 -0.26 18.13
CA ILE A 11 19.00 -1.52 18.84
C ILE A 11 18.74 -1.29 20.33
N VAL A 12 17.86 -2.10 20.88
CA VAL A 12 17.76 -2.68 22.23
C VAL A 12 18.74 -2.19 23.30
N SER A 13 18.21 -1.66 24.38
CA SER A 13 18.70 -1.95 25.73
C SER A 13 17.58 -1.83 26.77
N ALA A 14 17.49 -2.85 27.58
CA ALA A 14 16.48 -3.11 28.57
C ALA A 14 16.51 -2.16 29.77
N VAL A 15 15.33 -1.78 30.27
CA VAL A 15 15.12 -1.52 31.71
C VAL A 15 13.76 -2.06 32.14
N LEU A 16 13.82 -2.87 33.20
CA LEU A 16 12.70 -3.46 33.95
C LEU A 16 11.94 -2.39 34.75
N SER A 17 10.65 -2.70 34.89
CA SER A 17 9.74 -2.39 35.98
C SER A 17 8.83 -1.18 35.85
N CYS A 18 7.61 -1.41 35.44
CA CYS A 18 6.41 -1.25 36.26
C CYS A 18 5.21 -1.81 35.48
N GLY A 19 4.72 -2.95 35.89
CA GLY A 19 3.63 -3.61 35.21
C GLY A 19 2.31 -2.84 35.37
N VAL A 20 1.83 -2.29 34.28
CA VAL A 20 0.41 -2.01 34.13
C VAL A 20 -0.09 -2.92 33.03
N PHE A 21 -0.73 -4.01 33.43
CA PHE A 21 -1.49 -4.85 32.51
C PHE A 21 -2.66 -4.03 31.97
N VAL A 22 -2.51 -3.47 30.79
CA VAL A 22 -3.63 -2.94 30.03
C VAL A 22 -4.12 -4.06 29.12
N SER A 23 -5.02 -4.88 29.61
CA SER A 23 -5.80 -5.78 28.75
C SER A 23 -6.81 -4.95 27.97
N SER A 24 -6.43 -4.47 26.79
CA SER A 24 -7.37 -3.85 25.87
C SER A 24 -8.19 -4.92 25.17
N LEU A 25 -9.36 -5.23 25.72
CA LEU A 25 -10.45 -5.93 25.03
C LEU A 25 -11.04 -4.97 23.98
N PHE A 26 -10.43 -4.88 22.80
CA PHE A 26 -11.05 -4.25 21.65
C PHE A 26 -11.49 -5.34 20.67
N ALA A 27 -12.72 -5.20 20.19
CA ALA A 27 -13.23 -6.03 19.12
C ALA A 27 -12.29 -5.94 17.92
N GLN A 28 -11.70 -7.05 17.54
CA GLN A 28 -10.81 -7.15 16.39
C GLN A 28 -11.69 -7.07 15.15
N GLU A 29 -11.65 -5.95 14.44
CA GLU A 29 -12.20 -5.88 13.09
C GLU A 29 -11.30 -6.70 12.17
N THR A 30 -11.79 -7.84 11.73
CA THR A 30 -11.12 -8.68 10.74
C THR A 30 -11.96 -8.73 9.50
N GLN A 31 -11.32 -8.54 8.37
CA GLN A 31 -11.96 -8.65 7.06
C GLN A 31 -11.19 -9.65 6.21
N ASP A 32 -11.87 -10.67 5.74
CA ASP A 32 -11.31 -11.62 4.80
C ASP A 32 -11.61 -11.17 3.38
N SER A 33 -10.56 -11.02 2.57
CA SER A 33 -10.66 -10.78 1.14
C SER A 33 -10.16 -12.00 0.39
N ILE A 34 -10.87 -12.36 -0.68
CA ILE A 34 -10.55 -13.48 -1.53
C ILE A 34 -10.03 -12.95 -2.86
N TYR A 35 -8.94 -13.52 -3.32
CA TYR A 35 -8.25 -13.17 -4.55
C TYR A 35 -8.27 -14.36 -5.48
N GLU A 36 -8.89 -14.20 -6.64
CA GLU A 36 -9.20 -15.29 -7.56
C GLU A 36 -8.63 -14.99 -8.94
N THR A 37 -8.00 -15.99 -9.54
CA THR A 37 -7.57 -15.98 -10.93
C THR A 37 -8.49 -16.87 -11.74
N TYR A 38 -9.05 -16.36 -12.81
CA TYR A 38 -9.91 -17.07 -13.74
C TYR A 38 -9.26 -17.16 -15.11
N GLN A 39 -9.43 -18.29 -15.79
CA GLN A 39 -9.23 -18.42 -17.22
C GLN A 39 -10.54 -18.11 -17.93
N PHE A 40 -10.53 -17.23 -18.91
CA PHE A 40 -11.64 -17.04 -19.85
C PHE A 40 -11.16 -17.23 -21.30
N GLU A 41 -12.04 -17.12 -22.26
CA GLU A 41 -11.75 -17.47 -23.66
C GLU A 41 -10.52 -16.74 -24.23
N ASN A 42 -10.33 -15.46 -23.89
CA ASN A 42 -9.30 -14.60 -24.47
C ASN A 42 -8.17 -14.25 -23.51
N GLY A 43 -8.08 -14.87 -22.33
CA GLY A 43 -7.02 -14.54 -21.37
C GLY A 43 -7.34 -14.90 -19.92
N LYS A 44 -6.79 -14.13 -19.02
CA LYS A 44 -6.95 -14.30 -17.57
C LYS A 44 -7.62 -13.09 -16.94
N LEU A 45 -8.44 -13.37 -15.94
CA LEU A 45 -9.10 -12.36 -15.11
C LEU A 45 -8.64 -12.54 -13.68
N TYR A 46 -8.29 -11.44 -13.05
CA TYR A 46 -7.88 -11.34 -11.65
C TYR A 46 -8.94 -10.55 -10.90
N VAL A 47 -9.50 -11.11 -9.83
CA VAL A 47 -10.58 -10.48 -9.06
C VAL A 47 -10.27 -10.53 -7.58
N ALA A 48 -10.33 -9.38 -6.94
CA ALA A 48 -10.35 -9.26 -5.49
C ALA A 48 -11.79 -8.99 -5.02
N ARG A 49 -12.26 -9.71 -4.03
CA ARG A 49 -13.60 -9.54 -3.46
C ARG A 49 -13.62 -9.81 -1.95
N ASP A 50 -14.62 -9.28 -1.29
CA ASP A 50 -14.95 -9.57 0.11
C ASP A 50 -16.44 -9.99 0.24
N HIS A 51 -16.97 -9.95 1.45
CA HIS A 51 -18.37 -10.24 1.73
C HIS A 51 -19.34 -9.17 1.18
N ASN A 52 -18.84 -7.96 0.87
CA ASN A 52 -19.62 -6.86 0.30
C ASN A 52 -19.60 -6.85 -1.23
N GLY A 53 -18.81 -7.71 -1.85
CA GLY A 53 -18.70 -7.83 -3.31
C GLY A 53 -17.31 -7.64 -3.86
N ILE A 54 -17.20 -7.19 -5.10
CA ILE A 54 -15.95 -6.99 -5.81
C ILE A 54 -15.24 -5.72 -5.30
N LEU A 55 -13.96 -5.84 -4.98
CA LEU A 55 -13.10 -4.73 -4.54
C LEU A 55 -12.41 -4.08 -5.74
N PHE A 56 -11.74 -4.91 -6.54
CA PHE A 56 -11.08 -4.50 -7.78
C PHE A 56 -10.84 -5.71 -8.69
N GLY A 57 -10.44 -5.46 -9.92
CA GLY A 57 -10.04 -6.51 -10.84
C GLY A 57 -9.21 -6.00 -12.00
N GLY A 58 -8.60 -6.92 -12.70
CA GLY A 58 -7.83 -6.68 -13.92
C GLY A 58 -7.86 -7.89 -14.83
N ILE A 59 -7.55 -7.67 -16.10
CA ILE A 59 -7.41 -8.74 -17.10
C ILE A 59 -6.05 -8.73 -17.76
N TYR A 60 -5.64 -9.89 -18.23
CA TYR A 60 -4.60 -10.05 -19.22
C TYR A 60 -5.21 -10.67 -20.50
N ALA A 61 -5.41 -9.83 -21.51
CA ALA A 61 -5.93 -10.23 -22.82
C ALA A 61 -5.26 -9.36 -23.88
N ASN A 62 -4.13 -9.80 -24.43
CA ASN A 62 -3.22 -9.00 -25.27
C ASN A 62 -2.59 -7.79 -24.53
N GLY A 63 -2.29 -7.94 -23.26
CA GLY A 63 -1.77 -6.94 -22.35
C GLY A 63 -2.60 -6.83 -21.08
N TYR A 64 -2.00 -6.24 -20.04
CA TYR A 64 -2.69 -5.99 -18.78
C TYR A 64 -3.61 -4.78 -18.88
N LYS A 65 -4.78 -4.87 -18.25
CA LYS A 65 -5.74 -3.78 -18.15
C LYS A 65 -6.54 -3.87 -16.86
N GLY A 66 -6.72 -2.74 -16.18
CA GLY A 66 -7.63 -2.63 -15.05
C GLY A 66 -9.10 -2.74 -15.48
N CYS A 67 -9.96 -3.14 -14.55
CA CYS A 67 -11.40 -3.24 -14.74
C CYS A 67 -12.11 -2.20 -13.88
N GLU A 68 -13.22 -1.67 -14.38
CA GLU A 68 -14.13 -0.84 -13.61
C GLU A 68 -15.09 -1.72 -12.82
N VAL A 69 -15.24 -1.45 -11.54
CA VAL A 69 -16.17 -2.13 -10.65
C VAL A 69 -17.51 -1.40 -10.69
N GLY A 70 -18.60 -2.15 -10.90
CA GLY A 70 -19.95 -1.59 -10.84
C GLY A 70 -20.29 -1.02 -9.47
N LEU A 71 -21.16 -0.02 -9.40
CA LEU A 71 -21.54 0.68 -8.17
C LEU A 71 -22.07 -0.24 -7.08
N ASP A 72 -22.73 -1.33 -7.46
CA ASP A 72 -23.25 -2.36 -6.57
C ASP A 72 -22.23 -3.43 -6.20
N LYS A 73 -20.98 -3.29 -6.68
CA LYS A 73 -19.87 -4.23 -6.48
C LYS A 73 -20.15 -5.66 -6.95
N SER A 74 -21.12 -5.85 -7.86
CA SER A 74 -21.49 -7.14 -8.39
C SER A 74 -20.99 -7.40 -9.81
N SER A 75 -20.36 -6.40 -10.45
CA SER A 75 -19.90 -6.51 -11.83
C SER A 75 -18.52 -5.89 -12.06
N LEU A 76 -17.85 -6.38 -13.10
CA LEU A 76 -16.58 -5.87 -13.62
C LEU A 76 -16.73 -5.59 -15.11
N GLN A 77 -16.33 -4.38 -15.54
CA GLN A 77 -16.17 -4.00 -16.94
C GLN A 77 -14.68 -3.89 -17.27
N CYS A 78 -14.17 -4.77 -18.10
CA CYS A 78 -12.77 -4.88 -18.46
C CYS A 78 -12.61 -4.61 -19.97
N GLY A 79 -12.67 -3.34 -20.38
CA GLY A 79 -12.73 -2.98 -21.80
C GLY A 79 -14.01 -3.51 -22.45
N LYS A 80 -13.89 -4.43 -23.41
CA LYS A 80 -15.05 -5.07 -24.05
C LYS A 80 -15.65 -6.26 -23.29
N TYR A 81 -14.95 -6.76 -22.27
CA TYR A 81 -15.37 -7.93 -21.48
C TYR A 81 -16.16 -7.49 -20.25
N GLN A 82 -17.22 -8.24 -19.93
CA GLN A 82 -18.04 -8.00 -18.75
C GLN A 82 -18.15 -9.29 -17.93
N PHE A 83 -17.95 -9.18 -16.63
CA PHE A 83 -18.07 -10.27 -15.68
C PHE A 83 -19.01 -9.87 -14.54
N THR A 84 -19.71 -10.85 -13.98
CA THR A 84 -20.69 -10.64 -12.91
C THR A 84 -20.42 -11.60 -11.75
N LEU A 85 -20.61 -11.13 -10.52
CA LEU A 85 -20.52 -11.93 -9.30
C LEU A 85 -21.91 -12.55 -9.01
N GLU A 86 -22.04 -13.87 -9.18
CA GLU A 86 -23.25 -14.61 -8.89
C GLU A 86 -22.98 -15.70 -7.84
N LYS A 87 -23.72 -15.68 -6.74
CA LYS A 87 -23.58 -16.68 -5.66
C LYS A 87 -22.12 -16.96 -5.27
N SER A 88 -21.34 -15.90 -5.10
CA SER A 88 -19.90 -15.93 -4.75
C SER A 88 -18.98 -16.52 -5.84
N LYS A 89 -19.38 -16.51 -7.10
CA LYS A 89 -18.55 -16.89 -8.26
C LYS A 89 -18.62 -15.82 -9.33
N ILE A 90 -17.51 -15.63 -10.02
CA ILE A 90 -17.47 -14.80 -11.22
C ILE A 90 -17.97 -15.60 -12.41
N VAL A 91 -18.90 -15.02 -13.16
CA VAL A 91 -19.46 -15.56 -14.41
C VAL A 91 -19.28 -14.56 -15.54
N GLY A 92 -19.18 -15.03 -16.77
CA GLY A 92 -18.97 -14.26 -17.99
C GLY A 92 -17.84 -14.84 -18.84
N ASP A 93 -17.97 -14.77 -20.16
CA ASP A 93 -16.98 -15.25 -21.15
C ASP A 93 -16.36 -16.63 -20.84
N ASN A 94 -17.19 -17.59 -20.37
CA ASN A 94 -16.77 -18.92 -19.94
C ASN A 94 -15.67 -18.94 -18.86
N ALA A 95 -15.62 -17.94 -17.98
CA ALA A 95 -14.64 -17.83 -16.93
C ALA A 95 -14.64 -19.04 -16.00
N LYS A 96 -13.47 -19.66 -15.82
CA LYS A 96 -13.23 -20.79 -14.93
C LYS A 96 -12.13 -20.45 -13.94
N ILE A 97 -12.37 -20.72 -12.66
CA ILE A 97 -11.37 -20.48 -11.62
C ILE A 97 -10.14 -21.35 -11.86
N LEU A 98 -8.96 -20.75 -11.80
CA LEU A 98 -7.65 -21.40 -11.86
C LEU A 98 -7.02 -21.53 -10.48
N ASP A 99 -7.06 -20.44 -9.72
CA ASP A 99 -6.41 -20.34 -8.41
C ASP A 99 -7.15 -19.36 -7.52
N SER A 100 -7.04 -19.55 -6.22
CA SER A 100 -7.55 -18.61 -5.23
C SER A 100 -6.73 -18.64 -3.95
N PHE A 101 -6.61 -17.48 -3.31
CA PHE A 101 -6.05 -17.35 -1.97
C PHE A 101 -6.81 -16.30 -1.18
N ALA A 102 -6.70 -16.37 0.14
CA ALA A 102 -7.31 -15.41 1.03
C ALA A 102 -6.22 -14.60 1.75
N ILE A 103 -6.48 -13.30 1.87
CA ILE A 103 -5.76 -12.40 2.77
C ILE A 103 -6.74 -11.90 3.80
N LYS A 104 -6.34 -12.00 5.05
CA LYS A 104 -7.07 -11.50 6.20
C LYS A 104 -6.46 -10.18 6.64
N SER A 105 -7.24 -9.12 6.64
CA SER A 105 -6.87 -7.84 7.23
C SER A 105 -7.22 -7.84 8.71
N GLN A 106 -6.32 -7.36 9.56
CA GLN A 106 -6.51 -7.26 11.01
C GLN A 106 -6.19 -5.85 11.45
N LYS A 107 -7.15 -5.21 12.10
CA LYS A 107 -6.93 -3.90 12.72
C LYS A 107 -6.39 -4.10 14.13
N ILE A 108 -5.24 -3.52 14.40
CA ILE A 108 -4.55 -3.56 15.69
C ILE A 108 -4.51 -2.14 16.21
N VAL A 109 -4.93 -1.94 17.44
CA VAL A 109 -4.94 -0.63 18.08
C VAL A 109 -4.26 -0.72 19.43
N TYR A 110 -3.20 0.04 19.62
CA TYR A 110 -2.54 0.25 20.88
C TYR A 110 -2.91 1.61 21.45
N ARG A 111 -3.24 1.65 22.73
CA ARG A 111 -3.45 2.88 23.50
C ARG A 111 -2.69 2.79 24.80
N GLN A 112 -1.97 3.85 25.16
CA GLN A 112 -1.22 3.87 26.41
C GLN A 112 -2.12 3.74 27.65
N THR A 113 -3.29 4.39 27.64
CA THR A 113 -4.36 4.23 28.61
C THR A 113 -5.71 4.35 27.91
N GLN A 114 -6.80 3.86 28.51
CA GLN A 114 -8.14 4.02 27.94
C GLN A 114 -8.59 5.49 27.81
N ALA A 115 -8.06 6.38 28.65
CA ALA A 115 -8.36 7.81 28.66
C ALA A 115 -7.39 8.62 27.78
N SER A 116 -6.31 8.01 27.28
CA SER A 116 -5.35 8.70 26.42
C SER A 116 -5.93 8.97 25.03
N PRO A 117 -5.84 10.19 24.50
CA PRO A 117 -6.15 10.46 23.10
C PRO A 117 -5.11 9.85 22.14
N SER A 118 -3.92 9.49 22.67
CA SER A 118 -2.83 8.93 21.87
C SER A 118 -3.08 7.47 21.55
N ASN A 119 -2.91 7.11 20.27
CA ASN A 119 -3.08 5.75 19.80
C ASN A 119 -2.14 5.44 18.62
N ILE A 120 -1.81 4.16 18.47
CA ILE A 120 -1.17 3.60 17.28
C ILE A 120 -2.14 2.57 16.72
N SER A 121 -2.54 2.77 15.47
CA SER A 121 -3.49 1.90 14.76
C SER A 121 -2.84 1.34 13.50
N MET A 122 -2.86 0.02 13.37
CA MET A 122 -2.29 -0.69 12.22
C MET A 122 -3.36 -1.54 11.56
N LEU A 123 -3.52 -1.44 10.26
CA LEU A 123 -4.25 -2.39 9.45
C LEU A 123 -3.23 -3.28 8.74
N ILE A 124 -2.94 -4.44 9.32
CA ILE A 124 -1.97 -5.40 8.77
C ILE A 124 -2.68 -6.51 8.02
N VAL A 125 -1.94 -7.22 7.19
CA VAL A 125 -2.45 -8.35 6.41
C VAL A 125 -1.70 -9.63 6.72
N CYS A 126 -2.40 -10.75 6.70
CA CYS A 126 -1.85 -12.09 6.86
C CYS A 126 -2.57 -13.10 5.96
N SER A 127 -1.99 -14.28 5.75
CA SER A 127 -2.61 -15.34 4.95
C SER A 127 -2.40 -16.71 5.57
N LYS A 128 -3.40 -17.60 5.41
CA LYS A 128 -3.26 -19.02 5.74
C LYS A 128 -2.53 -19.81 4.64
N ASN A 129 -2.35 -19.23 3.45
CA ASN A 129 -1.55 -19.81 2.39
C ASN A 129 -0.06 -19.57 2.74
N PRO A 130 0.76 -20.62 3.01
CA PRO A 130 2.13 -20.44 3.47
C PRO A 130 3.02 -19.70 2.47
N LYS A 131 2.79 -19.85 1.17
CA LYS A 131 3.56 -19.13 0.15
C LYS A 131 3.28 -17.63 0.16
N ILE A 132 2.03 -17.26 0.38
CA ILE A 132 1.65 -15.85 0.51
C ILE A 132 2.14 -15.32 1.86
N GLN A 133 1.98 -16.08 2.96
CA GLN A 133 2.44 -15.66 4.28
C GLN A 133 3.94 -15.37 4.31
N ASN A 134 4.78 -16.22 3.73
CA ASN A 134 6.22 -15.98 3.64
C ASN A 134 6.57 -14.68 2.92
N LEU A 135 5.81 -14.29 1.89
CA LEU A 135 6.00 -13.00 1.22
C LEU A 135 5.58 -11.82 2.12
N LEU A 136 4.51 -11.99 2.90
CA LEU A 136 4.09 -10.96 3.86
C LEU A 136 5.11 -10.80 4.99
N GLU A 137 5.72 -11.89 5.46
CA GLU A 137 6.83 -11.85 6.43
C GLU A 137 8.04 -11.10 5.89
N LEU A 138 8.37 -11.27 4.61
CA LEU A 138 9.40 -10.47 3.95
C LEU A 138 9.01 -8.98 3.91
N MET A 139 7.76 -8.67 3.55
CA MET A 139 7.27 -7.29 3.51
C MET A 139 7.34 -6.59 4.87
N TYR A 140 6.96 -7.32 5.93
CA TYR A 140 6.99 -6.79 7.30
C TYR A 140 8.35 -6.94 8.00
N GLN A 141 9.27 -7.71 7.40
CA GLN A 141 10.55 -8.08 8.02
C GLN A 141 10.38 -8.74 9.40
N LYS A 142 9.32 -9.56 9.54
CA LYS A 142 8.91 -10.23 10.79
C LYS A 142 8.31 -11.59 10.50
N GLU A 143 8.59 -12.55 11.36
CA GLU A 143 7.90 -13.84 11.38
C GLU A 143 6.60 -13.71 12.19
N PHE A 144 5.48 -14.07 11.59
CA PHE A 144 4.18 -14.08 12.23
C PHE A 144 3.17 -14.94 11.45
N GLU A 145 2.09 -15.30 12.11
CA GLU A 145 0.93 -15.97 11.52
C GLU A 145 -0.34 -15.16 11.80
N CYS A 146 -1.43 -15.42 11.08
CA CYS A 146 -2.71 -14.77 11.36
C CYS A 146 -3.20 -14.99 12.80
N THR A 147 -2.77 -16.07 13.46
CA THR A 147 -3.15 -16.45 14.82
C THR A 147 -2.43 -15.64 15.90
N ASN A 148 -1.20 -15.18 15.64
CA ASN A 148 -0.39 -14.42 16.59
C ASN A 148 -0.10 -12.98 16.13
N ALA A 149 -0.56 -12.58 14.95
CA ALA A 149 -0.32 -11.27 14.36
C ALA A 149 -0.66 -10.13 15.34
N GLN A 150 -1.81 -10.21 15.99
CA GLN A 150 -2.20 -9.21 16.98
C GLN A 150 -1.15 -9.04 18.10
N GLN A 151 -0.61 -10.14 18.63
CA GLN A 151 0.39 -10.08 19.70
C GLN A 151 1.71 -9.47 19.20
N VAL A 152 2.15 -9.88 18.01
CA VAL A 152 3.41 -9.41 17.40
C VAL A 152 3.36 -7.91 17.13
N PHE A 153 2.30 -7.42 16.48
CA PHE A 153 2.17 -6.01 16.12
C PHE A 153 1.72 -5.10 17.26
N LEU A 154 1.00 -5.61 18.26
CA LEU A 154 0.78 -4.86 19.51
C LEU A 154 2.07 -4.55 20.23
N LYS A 155 2.99 -5.52 20.29
CA LYS A 155 4.31 -5.31 20.91
C LYS A 155 5.11 -4.22 20.14
N GLU A 156 5.07 -4.24 18.82
CA GLU A 156 5.69 -3.18 18.00
C GLU A 156 5.08 -1.80 18.27
N ALA A 157 3.77 -1.71 18.33
CA ALA A 157 3.08 -0.47 18.64
C ALA A 157 3.40 0.03 20.06
N GLU A 158 3.55 -0.88 21.03
CA GLU A 158 3.99 -0.53 22.38
C GLU A 158 5.42 0.00 22.38
N GLU A 159 6.34 -0.65 21.66
CA GLU A 159 7.74 -0.23 21.54
C GLU A 159 7.84 1.14 20.88
N SER A 160 7.10 1.40 19.80
CA SER A 160 7.02 2.71 19.12
C SER A 160 6.51 3.80 20.07
N MET A 161 5.43 3.52 20.82
CA MET A 161 4.91 4.47 21.82
C MET A 161 5.95 4.75 22.91
N GLN A 162 6.67 3.75 23.40
CA GLN A 162 7.71 3.93 24.42
C GLN A 162 8.89 4.75 23.90
N GLU A 163 9.26 4.59 22.64
CA GLU A 163 10.31 5.41 22.02
C GLU A 163 9.89 6.87 21.92
N TYR A 164 8.67 7.14 21.45
CA TYR A 164 8.11 8.50 21.45
C TYR A 164 8.08 9.14 22.83
N LEU A 165 7.72 8.37 23.87
CA LEU A 165 7.66 8.88 25.23
C LEU A 165 9.03 9.22 25.83
N LYS A 166 10.11 8.55 25.39
CA LYS A 166 11.49 8.90 25.83
C LYS A 166 11.91 10.28 25.37
N ASP A 167 11.47 10.70 24.19
CA ASP A 167 11.79 12.02 23.64
C ASP A 167 11.10 13.16 24.39
N ILE A 168 10.03 12.84 25.15
CA ILE A 168 9.33 13.81 26.02
C ILE A 168 10.16 14.15 27.28
N GLY A 169 11.07 13.27 27.70
CA GLY A 169 11.94 13.47 28.86
C GLY A 169 11.19 13.49 30.20
N ASP A 170 11.61 14.40 31.09
CA ASP A 170 11.06 14.50 32.46
C ASP A 170 9.71 15.25 32.55
N LEU A 171 9.06 15.54 31.44
CA LEU A 171 7.73 16.17 31.44
C LEU A 171 6.66 15.22 31.99
N ASN A 172 5.59 15.80 32.52
CA ASN A 172 4.42 15.01 32.86
C ASN A 172 3.79 14.45 31.58
N VAL A 173 4.06 13.16 31.32
CA VAL A 173 3.63 12.46 30.11
C VAL A 173 2.12 12.56 29.88
N GLU A 174 1.30 12.39 30.93
CA GLU A 174 -0.15 12.46 30.80
C GLU A 174 -0.65 13.84 30.38
N GLU A 175 -0.09 14.89 30.97
CA GLU A 175 -0.41 16.28 30.63
C GLU A 175 0.09 16.65 29.23
N TYR A 176 1.29 16.18 28.88
CA TYR A 176 1.85 16.39 27.56
C TYR A 176 1.00 15.74 26.47
N LEU A 177 0.63 14.45 26.60
CA LEU A 177 -0.18 13.73 25.62
C LEU A 177 -1.63 14.24 25.52
N LYS A 178 -2.17 14.85 26.57
CA LYS A 178 -3.45 15.57 26.48
C LYS A 178 -3.38 16.81 25.58
N LYS A 179 -2.22 17.46 25.57
CA LYS A 179 -1.99 18.68 24.80
C LYS A 179 -1.46 18.38 23.39
N PHE A 180 -0.64 17.36 23.25
CA PHE A 180 0.01 16.92 22.02
C PHE A 180 -0.16 15.40 21.87
N PRO A 181 -1.35 14.97 21.46
CA PRO A 181 -1.61 13.54 21.30
C PRO A 181 -0.77 12.97 20.16
N LEU A 182 -0.26 11.75 20.36
CA LEU A 182 0.30 10.93 19.29
C LEU A 182 -0.82 10.16 18.62
N GLU A 183 -0.95 10.29 17.31
CA GLU A 183 -1.76 9.40 16.50
C GLU A 183 -0.92 8.87 15.35
N GLU A 184 -0.74 7.57 15.32
CA GLU A 184 -0.06 6.88 14.24
C GLU A 184 -1.03 5.87 13.61
N ILE A 185 -1.18 5.94 12.29
CA ILE A 185 -2.03 5.02 11.52
C ILE A 185 -1.20 4.45 10.39
N THR A 186 -1.16 3.13 10.27
CA THR A 186 -0.59 2.43 9.12
C THR A 186 -1.63 1.51 8.51
N GLU A 187 -1.71 1.48 7.19
CA GLU A 187 -2.64 0.63 6.45
C GLU A 187 -1.92 -0.04 5.29
N ASP A 188 -2.08 -1.35 5.19
CA ASP A 188 -1.57 -2.16 4.10
C ASP A 188 -2.73 -2.80 3.34
N LYS A 189 -2.81 -2.51 2.03
CA LYS A 189 -3.87 -3.03 1.16
C LYS A 189 -3.27 -3.66 -0.08
N LEU A 190 -3.72 -4.87 -0.43
CA LEU A 190 -3.35 -5.43 -1.72
C LEU A 190 -4.02 -4.60 -2.82
N TYR A 191 -3.20 -4.08 -3.74
CA TYR A 191 -3.58 -3.15 -4.79
C TYR A 191 -3.60 -3.80 -6.18
N TYR A 192 -2.69 -4.76 -6.40
CA TYR A 192 -2.58 -5.52 -7.64
C TYR A 192 -2.12 -6.95 -7.31
N PHE A 193 -2.58 -7.92 -8.08
CA PHE A 193 -2.02 -9.28 -8.05
C PHE A 193 -2.17 -9.97 -9.39
N ASP A 194 -1.26 -10.90 -9.67
CA ASP A 194 -1.35 -11.87 -10.75
C ASP A 194 -0.69 -13.19 -10.34
N GLU A 195 -0.36 -14.06 -11.30
CA GLU A 195 0.30 -15.32 -11.00
C GLU A 195 1.71 -15.14 -10.42
N ASN A 196 2.39 -14.02 -10.71
CA ASN A 196 3.79 -13.78 -10.39
C ASN A 196 3.98 -12.79 -9.25
N LEU A 197 3.07 -11.84 -9.10
CA LEU A 197 3.24 -10.69 -8.21
C LEU A 197 2.09 -10.52 -7.22
N LEU A 198 2.40 -9.89 -6.11
CA LEU A 198 1.50 -9.17 -5.23
C LEU A 198 2.03 -7.76 -5.08
N VAL A 199 1.18 -6.74 -5.20
CA VAL A 199 1.56 -5.34 -4.96
C VAL A 199 0.70 -4.77 -3.86
N PHE A 200 1.34 -4.30 -2.81
CA PHE A 200 0.65 -3.64 -1.70
C PHE A 200 0.81 -2.13 -1.81
N GLU A 201 -0.29 -1.42 -1.62
CA GLU A 201 -0.30 -0.02 -1.26
C GLU A 201 -0.13 0.06 0.25
N LYS A 202 0.89 0.78 0.68
CA LYS A 202 1.14 1.10 2.09
C LYS A 202 0.83 2.57 2.31
N MET A 203 0.10 2.86 3.38
CA MET A 203 -0.21 4.22 3.80
C MET A 203 0.20 4.41 5.25
N SER A 204 0.77 5.56 5.56
CA SER A 204 1.06 5.97 6.93
C SER A 204 0.52 7.37 7.21
N TYR A 205 0.10 7.60 8.43
CA TYR A 205 -0.25 8.91 8.97
C TYR A 205 0.35 9.05 10.35
N LEU A 206 0.97 10.18 10.63
CA LEU A 206 1.56 10.51 11.92
C LEU A 206 1.16 11.92 12.34
N TYR A 207 0.53 12.03 13.51
CA TYR A 207 0.23 13.29 14.17
C TYR A 207 0.87 13.32 15.57
N THR A 208 1.67 14.33 15.83
CA THR A 208 2.36 14.55 17.10
C THR A 208 2.04 15.92 17.72
N GLY A 209 0.88 16.46 17.36
CA GLY A 209 0.45 17.81 17.72
C GLY A 209 0.67 18.80 16.57
N GLY A 210 0.10 19.98 16.71
CA GLY A 210 0.17 21.05 15.70
C GLY A 210 -1.10 21.16 14.86
N ALA A 211 -0.98 21.77 13.67
CA ALA A 211 -2.14 22.08 12.81
C ALA A 211 -2.72 20.85 12.10
N HIS A 212 -1.90 19.88 11.75
CA HIS A 212 -2.28 18.62 11.08
C HIS A 212 -1.15 17.59 11.20
N GLY A 213 -1.46 16.32 10.95
CA GLY A 213 -0.45 15.26 10.83
C GLY A 213 0.19 15.24 9.44
N ASN A 214 1.18 14.38 9.30
CA ASN A 214 1.80 14.05 8.03
C ASN A 214 1.32 12.67 7.57
N HIS A 215 1.15 12.49 6.28
CA HIS A 215 0.83 11.19 5.72
C HIS A 215 1.70 10.89 4.50
N GLY A 216 1.91 9.59 4.28
CA GLY A 216 2.67 9.10 3.15
C GLY A 216 2.01 7.88 2.54
N LYS A 217 2.30 7.64 1.25
CA LYS A 217 1.78 6.53 0.47
C LYS A 217 2.86 6.01 -0.47
N TRP A 218 3.04 4.69 -0.52
CA TRP A 218 4.01 4.05 -1.42
C TRP A 218 3.59 2.63 -1.77
N GLY A 219 4.26 2.03 -2.75
CA GLY A 219 4.07 0.65 -3.17
C GLY A 219 5.13 -0.29 -2.63
N VAL A 220 4.74 -1.54 -2.38
CA VAL A 220 5.65 -2.66 -2.18
C VAL A 220 5.28 -3.75 -3.17
N VAL A 221 6.24 -4.14 -4.01
CA VAL A 221 6.07 -5.21 -5.00
C VAL A 221 6.73 -6.47 -4.48
N LEU A 222 5.97 -7.56 -4.43
CA LEU A 222 6.42 -8.87 -4.00
C LEU A 222 6.33 -9.84 -5.18
N SER A 223 7.47 -10.32 -5.65
CA SER A 223 7.55 -11.41 -6.60
C SER A 223 7.40 -12.74 -5.87
N LYS A 224 6.47 -13.60 -6.32
CA LYS A 224 6.28 -14.95 -5.76
C LYS A 224 7.51 -15.85 -5.94
N LYS A 225 8.45 -15.44 -6.78
CA LYS A 225 9.68 -16.20 -7.07
C LYS A 225 10.92 -15.58 -6.44
N GLU A 226 11.02 -14.26 -6.41
CA GLU A 226 12.26 -13.53 -6.10
C GLU A 226 12.18 -12.70 -4.81
N GLY A 227 10.97 -12.59 -4.19
CA GLY A 227 10.75 -11.79 -2.99
C GLY A 227 10.46 -10.32 -3.29
N ILE A 228 11.01 -9.40 -2.52
CA ILE A 228 10.79 -7.96 -2.70
C ILE A 228 11.43 -7.48 -4.01
N VAL A 229 10.70 -6.66 -4.75
CA VAL A 229 11.15 -6.04 -6.01
C VAL A 229 11.14 -4.52 -5.85
N GLU A 230 12.30 -3.92 -5.90
CA GLU A 230 12.48 -2.48 -5.77
C GLU A 230 12.31 -1.80 -7.13
N LEU A 231 11.15 -1.17 -7.37
CA LEU A 231 10.85 -0.50 -8.65
C LEU A 231 11.80 0.67 -8.95
N ASN A 232 12.27 1.36 -7.92
CA ASN A 232 13.22 2.46 -8.03
C ASN A 232 14.64 2.04 -8.43
N GLU A 233 14.97 0.75 -8.34
CA GLU A 233 16.22 0.18 -8.88
C GLU A 233 16.06 -0.26 -10.34
N ILE A 234 14.84 -0.53 -10.78
CA ILE A 234 14.53 -0.93 -12.16
C ILE A 234 14.34 0.28 -13.06
N ILE A 235 13.65 1.33 -12.56
CA ILE A 235 13.31 2.54 -13.31
C ILE A 235 14.40 3.59 -13.07
N ASP A 236 14.92 4.17 -14.15
CA ASP A 236 15.88 5.30 -14.07
C ASP A 236 15.14 6.60 -13.68
N LEU A 237 15.07 6.86 -12.39
CA LEU A 237 14.41 8.05 -11.83
C LEU A 237 15.15 9.37 -12.15
N ASN A 238 16.38 9.30 -12.67
CA ASN A 238 17.15 10.48 -13.08
C ASN A 238 16.98 10.81 -14.57
N ASN A 239 16.19 10.02 -15.30
CA ASN A 239 15.98 10.22 -16.73
C ASN A 239 15.21 11.52 -17.00
N LEU A 240 15.79 12.41 -17.82
CA LEU A 240 15.21 13.73 -18.11
C LEU A 240 13.91 13.64 -18.93
N GLU A 241 13.78 12.66 -19.84
CA GLU A 241 12.56 12.48 -20.62
C GLU A 241 11.41 12.00 -19.73
N LEU A 242 11.67 11.05 -18.81
CA LEU A 242 10.70 10.62 -17.80
C LEU A 242 10.27 11.81 -16.93
N LYS A 243 11.23 12.59 -16.43
CA LYS A 243 10.96 13.81 -15.66
C LYS A 243 10.09 14.78 -16.42
N GLN A 244 10.37 15.01 -17.72
CA GLN A 244 9.59 15.91 -18.58
C GLN A 244 8.15 15.44 -18.75
N ILE A 245 7.93 14.15 -19.02
CA ILE A 245 6.59 13.56 -19.16
C ILE A 245 5.76 13.72 -17.87
N LEU A 246 6.38 13.42 -16.72
CA LEU A 246 5.73 13.57 -15.42
C LEU A 246 5.44 15.04 -15.09
N TRP A 247 6.35 15.94 -15.43
CA TRP A 247 6.17 17.38 -15.28
C TRP A 247 4.98 17.91 -16.09
N GLU A 248 4.83 17.51 -17.35
CA GLU A 248 3.70 17.91 -18.19
C GLU A 248 2.37 17.46 -17.58
N LYS A 249 2.30 16.21 -17.11
CA LYS A 249 1.10 15.71 -16.40
C LYS A 249 0.83 16.41 -15.08
N TYR A 250 1.87 16.76 -14.34
CA TYR A 250 1.74 17.58 -13.14
C TYR A 250 1.15 18.96 -13.48
N GLN A 251 1.62 19.61 -14.54
CA GLN A 251 1.10 20.92 -14.97
C GLN A 251 -0.38 20.87 -15.35
N ASP A 252 -0.83 19.79 -15.97
CA ASP A 252 -2.26 19.56 -16.25
C ASP A 252 -3.07 19.50 -14.96
N ILE A 253 -2.59 18.75 -13.95
CA ILE A 253 -3.24 18.66 -12.63
C ILE A 253 -3.23 20.03 -11.94
N ALA A 254 -2.09 20.69 -11.86
CA ALA A 254 -1.95 21.99 -11.22
C ALA A 254 -2.83 23.07 -11.86
N THR A 255 -2.97 23.03 -13.19
CA THR A 255 -3.86 23.93 -13.94
C THR A 255 -5.32 23.67 -13.60
N LYS A 256 -5.75 22.41 -13.58
CA LYS A 256 -7.11 21.99 -13.22
C LYS A 256 -7.47 22.42 -11.79
N GLU A 257 -6.55 22.23 -10.87
CA GLU A 257 -6.71 22.60 -9.45
C GLU A 257 -6.44 24.09 -9.18
N LYS A 258 -6.08 24.87 -10.19
CA LYS A 258 -5.75 26.30 -10.13
C LYS A 258 -4.59 26.63 -9.18
N VAL A 259 -3.67 25.71 -9.03
CA VAL A 259 -2.41 25.87 -8.29
C VAL A 259 -1.34 26.28 -9.29
N LYS A 260 -0.81 27.50 -9.15
CA LYS A 260 0.25 28.01 -10.03
C LYS A 260 1.54 28.19 -9.26
N ASP A 261 2.65 27.94 -9.92
CA ASP A 261 3.99 28.29 -9.46
C ASP A 261 4.37 27.73 -8.09
N TYR A 262 3.76 26.60 -7.67
CA TYR A 262 4.11 25.96 -6.40
C TYR A 262 5.51 25.33 -6.45
N ILE A 263 5.88 24.75 -7.58
CA ILE A 263 7.20 24.17 -7.85
C ILE A 263 7.66 24.51 -9.26
N THR A 264 8.97 24.61 -9.48
CA THR A 264 9.57 24.81 -10.80
C THR A 264 10.05 23.48 -11.39
N PHE A 265 10.26 23.41 -12.72
CA PHE A 265 10.80 22.21 -13.36
C PHE A 265 12.15 21.77 -12.78
N GLU A 266 13.03 22.74 -12.44
CA GLU A 266 14.33 22.45 -11.83
C GLU A 266 14.19 21.67 -10.52
N ASN A 267 13.24 22.08 -9.67
CA ASN A 267 12.99 21.49 -8.36
C ASN A 267 12.08 20.26 -8.40
N PHE A 268 11.34 20.05 -9.50
CA PHE A 268 10.53 18.86 -9.69
C PHE A 268 11.43 17.62 -9.81
N LYS A 269 11.13 16.57 -9.07
CA LYS A 269 11.86 15.30 -9.09
C LYS A 269 10.89 14.17 -9.48
N VAL A 270 11.40 13.14 -10.11
CA VAL A 270 10.65 11.89 -10.27
C VAL A 270 10.50 11.26 -8.90
N SER A 271 9.28 10.91 -8.52
CA SER A 271 9.03 10.28 -7.22
C SER A 271 9.63 8.87 -7.15
N ASP A 272 10.19 8.52 -6.00
CA ASP A 272 10.64 7.17 -5.66
C ASP A 272 9.54 6.32 -4.98
N ALA A 273 8.43 6.93 -4.60
CA ALA A 273 7.24 6.24 -4.16
C ALA A 273 6.41 5.78 -5.36
N ILE A 274 6.52 4.50 -5.71
CA ILE A 274 6.00 3.96 -6.96
C ILE A 274 5.05 2.80 -6.68
N LEU A 275 3.91 2.76 -7.41
CA LEU A 275 2.94 1.67 -7.39
C LEU A 275 2.82 1.05 -8.79
N LEU A 276 2.82 -0.27 -8.85
CA LEU A 276 2.44 -0.99 -10.07
C LEU A 276 0.94 -1.23 -10.07
N SER A 277 0.28 -0.91 -11.17
CA SER A 277 -1.15 -1.18 -11.42
C SER A 277 -1.34 -2.01 -12.69
N TYR A 278 -2.57 -2.49 -12.96
CA TYR A 278 -2.85 -3.28 -14.17
C TYR A 278 -2.64 -2.50 -15.47
N ASP A 279 -2.77 -1.20 -15.45
CA ASP A 279 -2.72 -0.35 -16.63
C ASP A 279 -1.57 0.68 -16.59
N GLY A 280 -0.61 0.52 -15.68
CA GLY A 280 0.55 1.40 -15.65
C GLY A 280 1.32 1.41 -14.34
N ILE A 281 2.28 2.30 -14.32
CA ILE A 281 3.08 2.66 -13.13
C ILE A 281 2.56 4.00 -12.61
N VAL A 282 2.31 4.06 -11.31
CA VAL A 282 1.83 5.26 -10.59
C VAL A 282 2.98 5.83 -9.79
N PHE A 283 3.37 7.06 -10.07
CA PHE A 283 4.33 7.85 -9.30
C PHE A 283 3.54 8.65 -8.26
N VAL A 284 3.81 8.39 -6.98
CA VAL A 284 3.08 8.99 -5.86
C VAL A 284 3.91 10.09 -5.23
N TYR A 285 3.42 11.30 -5.29
CA TYR A 285 4.04 12.46 -4.64
C TYR A 285 3.38 12.71 -3.28
N GLN A 286 4.19 12.85 -2.26
CA GLN A 286 3.71 13.08 -0.91
C GLN A 286 3.19 14.51 -0.73
N PRO A 287 2.39 14.81 0.30
CA PRO A 287 2.01 16.18 0.62
C PRO A 287 3.23 17.10 0.69
N TYR A 288 3.11 18.29 0.14
CA TYR A 288 4.16 19.30 0.00
C TYR A 288 5.26 19.02 -1.03
N GLU A 289 5.37 17.84 -1.62
CA GLU A 289 6.42 17.59 -2.62
C GLU A 289 6.23 18.42 -3.88
N ILE A 290 5.01 18.41 -4.43
CA ILE A 290 4.70 19.14 -5.68
C ILE A 290 3.42 19.99 -5.59
N MET A 291 2.62 19.83 -4.53
CA MET A 291 1.41 20.62 -4.28
C MET A 291 1.23 20.89 -2.78
N PRO A 292 0.46 21.93 -2.38
CA PRO A 292 0.12 22.19 -0.98
C PRO A 292 -0.57 20.99 -0.30
N TYR A 293 -0.39 20.85 1.01
CA TYR A 293 -0.91 19.76 1.84
C TYR A 293 -2.38 19.43 1.61
N VAL A 294 -3.22 20.43 1.39
CA VAL A 294 -4.68 20.27 1.21
C VAL A 294 -5.06 19.36 0.03
N TYR A 295 -4.16 19.17 -0.92
CA TYR A 295 -4.37 18.27 -2.07
C TYR A 295 -3.98 16.81 -1.80
N GLY A 296 -3.38 16.53 -0.62
CA GLY A 296 -2.97 15.19 -0.24
C GLY A 296 -1.86 14.63 -1.13
N ASN A 297 -1.89 13.32 -1.34
CA ASN A 297 -0.98 12.65 -2.27
C ASN A 297 -1.39 12.91 -3.72
N ILE A 298 -0.43 13.28 -4.56
CA ILE A 298 -0.65 13.45 -5.99
C ILE A 298 -0.15 12.22 -6.73
N GLU A 299 -1.02 11.60 -7.51
CA GLU A 299 -0.71 10.38 -8.26
C GLU A 299 -0.63 10.70 -9.76
N ILE A 300 0.50 10.37 -10.36
CA ILE A 300 0.71 10.51 -11.80
C ILE A 300 0.94 9.12 -12.38
N LYS A 301 -0.04 8.63 -13.16
CA LYS A 301 0.05 7.32 -13.79
C LYS A 301 0.57 7.45 -15.22
N LEU A 302 1.55 6.59 -15.55
CA LEU A 302 2.05 6.39 -16.90
C LEU A 302 1.76 4.95 -17.34
N PRO A 303 1.29 4.75 -18.59
CA PRO A 303 1.12 3.42 -19.17
C PRO A 303 2.42 2.62 -19.18
N LEU A 304 2.32 1.29 -19.08
CA LEU A 304 3.50 0.39 -19.08
C LEU A 304 4.38 0.61 -20.32
N GLU A 305 3.77 0.82 -21.49
CA GLU A 305 4.46 1.03 -22.77
C GLU A 305 5.30 2.34 -22.78
N VAL A 306 4.90 3.32 -21.97
CA VAL A 306 5.65 4.57 -21.80
C VAL A 306 6.84 4.35 -20.88
N VAL A 307 6.61 3.67 -19.74
CA VAL A 307 7.63 3.47 -18.71
C VAL A 307 8.70 2.46 -19.14
N GLU A 308 8.36 1.49 -20.01
CA GLU A 308 9.30 0.49 -20.55
C GLU A 308 10.62 1.09 -21.05
N LYS A 309 10.57 2.30 -21.61
CA LYS A 309 11.74 3.00 -22.17
C LYS A 309 12.74 3.47 -21.10
N PHE A 310 12.28 3.60 -19.86
CA PHE A 310 13.00 4.25 -18.76
C PHE A 310 13.47 3.29 -17.69
N GLY A 311 13.48 1.98 -17.98
CA GLY A 311 13.88 1.00 -16.99
C GLY A 311 14.47 -0.28 -17.57
N ASN A 312 15.20 -1.03 -16.74
CA ASN A 312 15.74 -2.34 -17.10
C ASN A 312 14.74 -3.46 -16.76
N PHE A 313 13.57 -3.43 -17.38
CA PHE A 313 12.53 -4.42 -17.14
C PHE A 313 12.86 -5.81 -17.68
N LYS A 314 13.72 -5.91 -18.71
CA LYS A 314 14.06 -7.17 -19.38
C LYS A 314 14.79 -8.14 -18.47
N ASP A 315 15.57 -7.61 -17.54
CA ASP A 315 16.39 -8.37 -16.59
C ASP A 315 15.75 -8.39 -15.18
N SER A 316 14.47 -8.04 -15.07
CA SER A 316 13.74 -7.95 -13.82
C SER A 316 12.63 -9.01 -13.71
N PRO A 317 12.10 -9.28 -12.50
CA PRO A 317 10.92 -10.12 -12.30
C PRO A 317 9.69 -9.62 -13.05
N LEU A 318 9.70 -8.37 -13.51
CA LEU A 318 8.59 -7.72 -14.20
C LEU A 318 8.61 -7.89 -15.72
N LYS A 319 9.65 -8.55 -16.29
CA LYS A 319 9.83 -8.68 -17.75
C LYS A 319 8.58 -9.17 -18.48
N TYR A 320 7.80 -10.07 -17.88
CA TYR A 320 6.62 -10.66 -18.50
C TYR A 320 5.48 -9.65 -18.72
N LEU A 321 5.45 -8.54 -17.97
CA LEU A 321 4.48 -7.45 -18.15
C LEU A 321 4.67 -6.72 -19.49
N PHE A 322 5.89 -6.78 -20.04
CA PHE A 322 6.31 -6.07 -21.26
C PHE A 322 6.49 -7.01 -22.45
N LEU A 323 6.30 -8.33 -22.26
CA LEU A 323 6.37 -9.28 -23.36
C LEU A 323 5.10 -9.13 -24.22
N ARG A 324 5.24 -8.52 -25.40
CA ARG A 324 4.21 -8.58 -26.44
C ARG A 324 4.10 -10.03 -26.87
N GLN A 325 2.93 -10.65 -26.68
CA GLN A 325 2.66 -11.91 -27.37
C GLN A 325 2.53 -11.57 -28.87
N ASN A 326 3.53 -12.04 -29.66
CA ASN A 326 3.50 -12.00 -31.11
C ASN A 326 2.42 -12.95 -31.64
#